data_86c93657858d78b9d12a47801a3cf5e4
#
_entry.id   86c93657858d78b9d12a47801a3cf5e4
#
_cell.length_a   1.000
_cell.length_b   1.000
_cell.length_c   1.000
_cell.angle_alpha   90.00
_cell.angle_beta   90.00
_cell.angle_gamma   90.00
#
_symmetry.space_group_name_H-M   'P 1'
#
loop_
_entity.id
_entity.type
_entity.pdbx_description
1 polymer ?
#
loop_
_entity_poly.entity_id
_entity_poly.type
_entity_poly.pdbx_seq_one_letter_code
_entity_poly.pdbx_strand_id
1 'polypeptide(L)'
;MLVMGGIVGSGIFINPYVVAQQVHTPFLILGVWIFGGMVALAGALVYAELAARRPEVGGQYAYLRDAFHPAVAFVYGWTLLLVTQTGGMAAVAVTFARYFLEITHAPVSDAVIAAAALAALSIINCLGVRAGSNVQSTLMLLKIVAIAALVGAGLSVARPAQNVSAALLDRPVSMSLVLAIGAALTPVLFAYGGWQTTSFVAAEMKNSTRDLPRALLMGVIGVIAIYVSVTYVCVHVLGPDGLKNTSTPASAVMRAALGEPGARFIAIGITISTLGFLSHGMLTAPRVYFAMAEDGVFFRSVAWIHPRTAAPAVAIVLQGVVATIIALSGRYEQILNYVTSVDFILFGITGISLLIFRNRQPESTGFRAPGHPFTTLFFVISCFLVVASTIFKYPANSAIGLTILLAGVPVYFFWRKS
;
A
#
# COMPACT_ATOMS: atom_id res chain seq x y z
N MET A 1 9.79 7.14 -9.81
CA MET A 1 8.59 7.94 -9.50
C MET A 1 7.34 7.07 -9.36
N LEU A 2 6.97 6.21 -10.35
CA LEU A 2 5.74 5.41 -10.31
C LEU A 2 5.68 4.50 -9.05
N VAL A 3 6.74 3.73 -8.77
CA VAL A 3 6.83 2.85 -7.59
C VAL A 3 6.65 3.61 -6.29
N MET A 4 7.41 4.69 -6.09
CA MET A 4 7.30 5.51 -4.88
C MET A 4 5.91 6.16 -4.76
N GLY A 5 5.30 6.54 -5.89
CA GLY A 5 3.94 7.08 -5.94
C GLY A 5 2.89 6.08 -5.46
N GLY A 6 3.09 4.80 -5.77
CA GLY A 6 2.22 3.72 -5.33
C GLY A 6 2.39 3.33 -3.85
N ILE A 7 3.57 3.56 -3.27
CA ILE A 7 3.84 3.23 -1.87
C ILE A 7 3.51 4.41 -0.94
N VAL A 8 4.03 5.61 -1.23
CA VAL A 8 3.90 6.76 -0.33
C VAL A 8 2.47 7.31 -0.38
N GLY A 9 1.64 6.81 0.52
CA GLY A 9 0.25 7.22 0.73
C GLY A 9 0.05 7.91 2.08
N SER A 10 -1.03 7.56 2.76
CA SER A 10 -1.36 8.05 4.11
C SER A 10 -0.57 7.34 5.22
N GLY A 11 -0.11 6.11 4.96
CA GLY A 11 0.42 5.22 5.98
C GLY A 11 1.57 5.81 6.79
N ILE A 12 2.53 6.45 6.14
CA ILE A 12 3.69 7.03 6.86
C ILE A 12 3.32 8.21 7.77
N PHE A 13 2.23 8.89 7.49
CA PHE A 13 1.81 10.05 8.28
C PHE A 13 0.94 9.70 9.48
N ILE A 14 0.33 8.51 9.51
CA ILE A 14 -0.56 8.05 10.59
C ILE A 14 0.07 6.86 11.33
N ASN A 15 0.60 5.87 10.63
CA ASN A 15 0.97 4.59 11.23
C ASN A 15 2.09 4.65 12.27
N PRO A 16 3.00 5.64 12.32
CA PRO A 16 3.90 5.80 13.47
C PRO A 16 3.15 5.88 14.80
N TYR A 17 2.00 6.56 14.85
CA TYR A 17 1.10 6.59 16.00
C TYR A 17 0.53 5.19 16.32
N VAL A 18 0.01 4.48 15.31
CA VAL A 18 -0.57 3.14 15.50
C VAL A 18 0.47 2.13 15.98
N VAL A 19 1.71 2.22 15.47
CA VAL A 19 2.85 1.40 15.92
C VAL A 19 3.18 1.70 17.38
N ALA A 20 3.24 2.98 17.77
CA ALA A 20 3.55 3.39 19.14
C ALA A 20 2.49 2.96 20.16
N GLN A 21 1.28 2.64 19.73
CA GLN A 21 0.25 2.04 20.58
C GLN A 21 0.50 0.55 20.88
N GLN A 22 1.31 -0.14 20.08
CA GLN A 22 1.58 -1.57 20.23
C GLN A 22 2.93 -1.82 20.94
N VAL A 23 3.94 -1.01 20.64
CA VAL A 23 5.31 -1.08 21.15
C VAL A 23 5.76 0.30 21.60
N HIS A 24 6.42 0.39 22.78
CA HIS A 24 6.56 1.66 23.52
C HIS A 24 8.00 2.13 23.69
N THR A 25 8.99 1.51 23.00
CA THR A 25 10.37 2.00 23.01
C THR A 25 10.80 2.51 21.64
N PRO A 26 11.72 3.50 21.58
CA PRO A 26 12.27 3.97 20.30
C PRO A 26 12.87 2.84 19.47
N PHE A 27 13.56 1.90 20.13
CA PHE A 27 14.18 0.75 19.49
C PHE A 27 13.17 -0.15 18.81
N LEU A 28 12.07 -0.51 19.49
CA LEU A 28 11.02 -1.37 18.94
C LEU A 28 10.26 -0.64 17.82
N ILE A 29 9.91 0.65 18.00
CA ILE A 29 9.19 1.44 16.98
C ILE A 29 10.03 1.48 15.69
N LEU A 30 11.29 1.89 15.76
CA LEU A 30 12.17 1.95 14.58
C LEU A 30 12.49 0.57 14.02
N GLY A 31 12.71 -0.42 14.90
CA GLY A 31 12.98 -1.80 14.52
C GLY A 31 11.87 -2.43 13.69
N VAL A 32 10.61 -2.19 14.04
CA VAL A 32 9.44 -2.66 13.27
C VAL A 32 9.39 -2.01 11.88
N TRP A 33 9.71 -0.71 11.76
CA TRP A 33 9.77 -0.04 10.45
C TRP A 33 10.91 -0.55 9.59
N ILE A 34 12.10 -0.78 10.16
CA ILE A 34 13.25 -1.36 9.45
C ILE A 34 12.93 -2.79 9.00
N PHE A 35 12.36 -3.62 9.89
CA PHE A 35 11.98 -5.00 9.56
C PHE A 35 10.91 -5.05 8.48
N GLY A 36 9.87 -4.21 8.56
CA GLY A 36 8.85 -4.09 7.51
C GLY A 36 9.44 -3.65 6.17
N GLY A 37 10.44 -2.75 6.19
CA GLY A 37 11.21 -2.37 5.02
C GLY A 37 12.00 -3.53 4.41
N MET A 38 12.61 -4.39 5.23
CA MET A 38 13.30 -5.61 4.75
C MET A 38 12.31 -6.58 4.10
N VAL A 39 11.13 -6.78 4.66
CA VAL A 39 10.07 -7.61 4.05
C VAL A 39 9.64 -7.02 2.71
N ALA A 40 9.41 -5.70 2.64
CA ALA A 40 9.04 -5.02 1.40
C ALA A 40 10.14 -5.12 0.33
N LEU A 41 11.42 -5.01 0.72
CA LEU A 41 12.55 -5.18 -0.19
C LEU A 41 12.64 -6.62 -0.72
N ALA A 42 12.46 -7.61 0.14
CA ALA A 42 12.42 -9.01 -0.28
C ALA A 42 11.25 -9.26 -1.26
N GLY A 43 10.08 -8.68 -0.99
CA GLY A 43 8.95 -8.71 -1.91
C GLY A 43 9.26 -8.04 -3.25
N ALA A 44 9.88 -6.88 -3.23
CA ALA A 44 10.30 -6.17 -4.46
C ALA A 44 11.30 -6.99 -5.30
N LEU A 45 12.23 -7.69 -4.67
CA LEU A 45 13.17 -8.61 -5.34
C LEU A 45 12.44 -9.77 -6.01
N VAL A 46 11.48 -10.39 -5.31
CA VAL A 46 10.64 -11.48 -5.84
C VAL A 46 9.83 -11.01 -7.05
N TYR A 47 9.13 -9.88 -6.93
CA TYR A 47 8.32 -9.33 -8.02
C TYR A 47 9.14 -8.79 -9.18
N ALA A 48 10.33 -8.28 -8.92
CA ALA A 48 11.27 -7.87 -9.96
C ALA A 48 11.64 -9.05 -10.87
N GLU A 49 11.89 -10.23 -10.31
CA GLU A 49 12.14 -11.43 -11.10
C GLU A 49 10.88 -11.95 -11.78
N LEU A 50 9.73 -11.97 -11.09
CA LEU A 50 8.46 -12.36 -11.71
C LEU A 50 8.11 -11.47 -12.90
N ALA A 51 8.28 -10.17 -12.77
CA ALA A 51 8.06 -9.22 -13.84
C ALA A 51 9.04 -9.37 -15.01
N ALA A 52 10.30 -9.71 -14.74
CA ALA A 52 11.27 -10.00 -15.79
C ALA A 52 10.95 -11.31 -16.54
N ARG A 53 10.36 -12.28 -15.86
CA ARG A 53 9.94 -13.56 -16.47
C ARG A 53 8.62 -13.48 -17.23
N ARG A 54 7.70 -12.62 -16.77
CA ARG A 54 6.32 -12.47 -17.29
C ARG A 54 5.95 -10.99 -17.39
N PRO A 55 6.41 -10.25 -18.42
CA PRO A 55 6.15 -8.82 -18.58
C PRO A 55 4.77 -8.56 -19.21
N GLU A 56 3.72 -9.25 -18.73
CA GLU A 56 2.36 -9.18 -19.28
C GLU A 56 1.50 -8.14 -18.54
N VAL A 57 0.40 -7.73 -19.18
CA VAL A 57 -0.63 -6.88 -18.56
C VAL A 57 -1.24 -7.60 -17.36
N GLY A 58 -1.52 -6.86 -16.28
CA GLY A 58 -2.10 -7.43 -15.06
C GLY A 58 -1.07 -7.92 -14.05
N GLY A 59 0.23 -8.01 -14.39
CA GLY A 59 1.33 -8.30 -13.47
C GLY A 59 1.05 -9.50 -12.56
N GLN A 60 0.76 -9.26 -11.27
CA GLN A 60 0.50 -10.31 -10.28
C GLN A 60 -0.61 -11.29 -10.70
N TYR A 61 -1.65 -10.82 -11.39
CA TYR A 61 -2.70 -11.67 -11.94
C TYR A 61 -2.13 -12.70 -12.92
N ALA A 62 -1.28 -12.26 -13.85
CA ALA A 62 -0.64 -13.16 -14.81
C ALA A 62 0.31 -14.16 -14.11
N TYR A 63 1.07 -13.72 -13.11
CA TYR A 63 1.96 -14.61 -12.34
C TYR A 63 1.20 -15.74 -11.66
N LEU A 64 0.05 -15.45 -11.05
CA LEU A 64 -0.80 -16.43 -10.38
C LEU A 64 -1.49 -17.36 -11.37
N ARG A 65 -1.95 -16.85 -12.52
CA ARG A 65 -2.56 -17.62 -13.60
C ARG A 65 -1.61 -18.68 -14.14
N ASP A 66 -0.38 -18.28 -14.43
CA ASP A 66 0.60 -19.14 -15.10
C ASP A 66 1.30 -20.10 -14.12
N ALA A 67 1.46 -19.71 -12.84
CA ALA A 67 2.08 -20.56 -11.84
C ALA A 67 1.15 -21.65 -11.32
N PHE A 68 -0.13 -21.33 -11.08
CA PHE A 68 -1.10 -22.20 -10.43
C PHE A 68 -2.23 -22.60 -11.39
N HIS A 69 -3.33 -21.88 -11.31
CA HIS A 69 -4.56 -22.15 -12.05
C HIS A 69 -5.32 -20.85 -12.26
N PRO A 70 -6.05 -20.66 -13.39
CA PRO A 70 -6.85 -19.46 -13.63
C PRO A 70 -7.80 -19.06 -12.49
N ALA A 71 -8.31 -20.05 -11.71
CA ALA A 71 -9.12 -19.76 -10.53
C ALA A 71 -8.38 -18.93 -9.46
N VAL A 72 -7.08 -19.23 -9.24
CA VAL A 72 -6.27 -18.47 -8.27
C VAL A 72 -6.07 -17.03 -8.72
N ALA A 73 -5.81 -16.85 -10.01
CA ALA A 73 -5.71 -15.51 -10.61
C ALA A 73 -7.05 -14.77 -10.55
N PHE A 74 -8.16 -15.45 -10.81
CA PHE A 74 -9.49 -14.86 -10.66
C PHE A 74 -9.76 -14.40 -9.23
N VAL A 75 -9.49 -15.24 -8.22
CA VAL A 75 -9.66 -14.91 -6.80
C VAL A 75 -8.79 -13.70 -6.43
N TYR A 76 -7.58 -13.62 -6.97
CA TYR A 76 -6.73 -12.44 -6.80
C TYR A 76 -7.42 -11.17 -7.34
N GLY A 77 -7.84 -11.15 -8.60
CA GLY A 77 -8.46 -9.96 -9.19
C GLY A 77 -9.82 -9.61 -8.58
N TRP A 78 -10.62 -10.61 -8.20
CA TRP A 78 -11.84 -10.47 -7.40
C TRP A 78 -11.58 -9.74 -6.08
N THR A 79 -10.57 -10.20 -5.35
CA THR A 79 -10.20 -9.61 -4.05
C THR A 79 -9.53 -8.26 -4.21
N LEU A 80 -8.77 -8.06 -5.27
CA LEU A 80 -8.18 -6.76 -5.59
C LEU A 80 -9.27 -5.69 -5.76
N LEU A 81 -10.33 -6.03 -6.49
CA LEU A 81 -11.47 -5.11 -6.71
C LEU A 81 -12.30 -4.89 -5.45
N LEU A 82 -12.59 -5.93 -4.67
CA LEU A 82 -13.57 -5.84 -3.60
C LEU A 82 -12.96 -5.57 -2.22
N VAL A 83 -11.66 -5.79 -2.04
CA VAL A 83 -10.99 -5.72 -0.73
C VAL A 83 -9.72 -4.88 -0.78
N THR A 84 -8.68 -5.34 -1.51
CA THR A 84 -7.34 -4.82 -1.27
C THR A 84 -7.11 -3.45 -1.90
N GLN A 85 -7.33 -3.31 -3.19
CA GLN A 85 -7.12 -2.03 -3.87
C GLN A 85 -8.16 -0.98 -3.48
N THR A 86 -9.43 -1.33 -3.56
CA THR A 86 -10.53 -0.40 -3.26
C THR A 86 -10.63 -0.09 -1.77
N GLY A 87 -10.35 -1.06 -0.91
CA GLY A 87 -10.21 -0.84 0.53
C GLY A 87 -9.04 0.07 0.87
N GLY A 88 -7.87 -0.18 0.28
CA GLY A 88 -6.70 0.69 0.42
C GLY A 88 -7.00 2.13 -0.02
N MET A 89 -7.68 2.29 -1.16
CA MET A 89 -8.12 3.60 -1.63
C MET A 89 -9.14 4.25 -0.71
N ALA A 90 -10.09 3.50 -0.16
CA ALA A 90 -11.07 4.00 0.80
C ALA A 90 -10.39 4.51 2.08
N ALA A 91 -9.44 3.76 2.64
CA ALA A 91 -8.66 4.17 3.81
C ALA A 91 -7.89 5.48 3.55
N VAL A 92 -7.25 5.58 2.40
CA VAL A 92 -6.50 6.79 2.02
C VAL A 92 -7.44 7.97 1.76
N ALA A 93 -8.62 7.74 1.18
CA ALA A 93 -9.62 8.80 0.95
C ALA A 93 -10.20 9.35 2.27
N VAL A 94 -10.41 8.49 3.27
CA VAL A 94 -10.79 8.93 4.63
C VAL A 94 -9.68 9.75 5.26
N THR A 95 -8.42 9.37 5.08
CA THR A 95 -7.28 10.16 5.55
C THR A 95 -7.22 11.53 4.87
N PHE A 96 -7.38 11.56 3.54
CA PHE A 96 -7.49 12.81 2.79
C PHE A 96 -8.56 13.72 3.40
N ALA A 97 -9.74 13.17 3.64
CA ALA A 97 -10.87 13.93 4.17
C ALA A 97 -10.57 14.54 5.55
N ARG A 98 -9.96 13.77 6.45
CA ARG A 98 -9.59 14.25 7.79
C ARG A 98 -8.63 15.46 7.73
N TYR A 99 -7.54 15.34 6.96
CA TYR A 99 -6.60 16.46 6.82
C TYR A 99 -7.19 17.66 6.05
N PHE A 100 -8.03 17.41 5.05
CA PHE A 100 -8.75 18.46 4.33
C PHE A 100 -9.69 19.23 5.27
N LEU A 101 -10.42 18.54 6.14
CA LEU A 101 -11.31 19.16 7.12
C LEU A 101 -10.54 19.89 8.23
N GLU A 102 -9.35 19.40 8.62
CA GLU A 102 -8.46 20.10 9.56
C GLU A 102 -8.04 21.48 9.01
N ILE A 103 -7.87 21.60 7.70
CA ILE A 103 -7.47 22.85 7.03
C ILE A 103 -8.67 23.79 6.79
N THR A 104 -9.80 23.20 6.31
CA THR A 104 -10.93 24.00 5.79
C THR A 104 -12.00 24.29 6.82
N HIS A 105 -12.06 23.48 7.90
CA HIS A 105 -13.13 23.52 8.91
C HIS A 105 -14.54 23.45 8.31
N ALA A 106 -14.69 22.79 7.14
CA ALA A 106 -15.96 22.68 6.45
C ALA A 106 -16.97 21.85 7.27
N PRO A 107 -18.24 22.25 7.37
CA PRO A 107 -19.25 21.53 8.16
C PRO A 107 -19.80 20.32 7.41
N VAL A 108 -18.92 19.43 6.94
CA VAL A 108 -19.25 18.24 6.14
C VAL A 108 -18.54 17.04 6.74
N SER A 109 -19.11 15.84 6.64
CA SER A 109 -18.49 14.62 7.15
C SER A 109 -17.27 14.20 6.30
N ASP A 110 -16.30 13.54 6.94
CA ASP A 110 -15.13 12.96 6.27
C ASP A 110 -15.52 11.96 5.18
N ALA A 111 -16.58 11.19 5.40
CA ALA A 111 -17.11 10.24 4.41
C ALA A 111 -17.56 10.92 3.10
N VAL A 112 -18.24 12.08 3.19
CA VAL A 112 -18.68 12.84 2.01
C VAL A 112 -17.48 13.42 1.26
N ILE A 113 -16.49 13.98 1.95
CA ILE A 113 -15.28 14.49 1.33
C ILE A 113 -14.47 13.36 0.67
N ALA A 114 -14.35 12.21 1.34
CA ALA A 114 -13.71 11.02 0.77
C ALA A 114 -14.40 10.54 -0.51
N ALA A 115 -15.73 10.45 -0.49
CA ALA A 115 -16.55 10.07 -1.65
C ALA A 115 -16.38 11.07 -2.81
N ALA A 116 -16.40 12.37 -2.53
CA ALA A 116 -16.22 13.41 -3.53
C ALA A 116 -14.83 13.34 -4.18
N ALA A 117 -13.78 13.11 -3.39
CA ALA A 117 -12.42 12.95 -3.89
C ALA A 117 -12.29 11.72 -4.81
N LEU A 118 -12.85 10.57 -4.41
CA LEU A 118 -12.86 9.34 -5.22
C LEU A 118 -13.62 9.53 -6.53
N ALA A 119 -14.78 10.18 -6.49
CA ALA A 119 -15.57 10.50 -7.68
C ALA A 119 -14.83 11.44 -8.63
N ALA A 120 -14.26 12.53 -8.11
CA ALA A 120 -13.48 13.48 -8.92
C ALA A 120 -12.27 12.82 -9.59
N LEU A 121 -11.51 12.01 -8.86
CA LEU A 121 -10.36 11.28 -9.41
C LEU A 121 -10.78 10.22 -10.43
N SER A 122 -11.91 9.55 -10.24
CA SER A 122 -12.46 8.62 -11.23
C SER A 122 -12.77 9.35 -12.54
N ILE A 123 -13.43 10.51 -12.48
CA ILE A 123 -13.74 11.35 -13.66
C ILE A 123 -12.44 11.79 -14.35
N ILE A 124 -11.46 12.32 -13.61
CA ILE A 124 -10.17 12.78 -14.17
C ILE A 124 -9.45 11.64 -14.89
N ASN A 125 -9.41 10.44 -14.31
CA ASN A 125 -8.74 9.30 -14.92
C ASN A 125 -9.49 8.73 -16.14
N CYS A 126 -10.81 8.92 -16.24
CA CYS A 126 -11.58 8.61 -17.44
C CYS A 126 -11.28 9.58 -18.60
N LEU A 127 -10.79 10.82 -18.31
CA LEU A 127 -10.39 11.79 -19.34
C LEU A 127 -9.10 11.40 -20.06
N GLY A 128 -8.35 10.41 -19.58
CA GLY A 128 -7.23 9.80 -20.28
C GLY A 128 -5.96 9.62 -19.47
N VAL A 129 -5.17 8.65 -19.91
CA VAL A 129 -3.92 8.21 -19.24
C VAL A 129 -2.89 9.35 -19.12
N ARG A 130 -2.79 10.25 -20.11
CA ARG A 130 -1.83 11.37 -20.08
C ARG A 130 -2.16 12.38 -18.97
N ALA A 131 -3.45 12.71 -18.81
CA ALA A 131 -3.89 13.63 -17.77
C ALA A 131 -3.59 13.04 -16.38
N GLY A 132 -3.93 11.77 -16.14
CA GLY A 132 -3.64 11.07 -14.89
C GLY A 132 -2.14 10.99 -14.58
N SER A 133 -1.29 10.69 -15.57
CA SER A 133 0.17 10.57 -15.37
C SER A 133 0.85 11.90 -15.05
N ASN A 134 0.43 13.00 -15.67
CA ASN A 134 0.98 14.32 -15.37
C ASN A 134 0.61 14.78 -13.95
N VAL A 135 -0.65 14.62 -13.57
CA VAL A 135 -1.13 14.90 -12.21
C VAL A 135 -0.36 14.07 -11.20
N GLN A 136 -0.21 12.77 -11.45
CA GLN A 136 0.56 11.85 -10.62
C GLN A 136 2.00 12.32 -10.38
N SER A 137 2.70 12.72 -11.44
CA SER A 137 4.12 13.14 -11.35
C SER A 137 4.28 14.43 -10.56
N THR A 138 3.38 15.41 -10.77
CA THR A 138 3.38 16.67 -10.03
C THR A 138 3.09 16.45 -8.53
N LEU A 139 2.05 15.66 -8.23
CA LEU A 139 1.69 15.34 -6.85
C LEU A 139 2.82 14.57 -6.15
N MET A 140 3.55 13.72 -6.88
CA MET A 140 4.68 12.98 -6.31
C MET A 140 5.85 13.91 -5.95
N LEU A 141 6.18 14.90 -6.77
CA LEU A 141 7.22 15.86 -6.45
C LEU A 141 6.86 16.69 -5.20
N LEU A 142 5.64 17.20 -5.14
CA LEU A 142 5.15 17.95 -3.99
C LEU A 142 5.18 17.13 -2.70
N LYS A 143 4.82 15.86 -2.78
CA LYS A 143 4.89 14.90 -1.67
C LYS A 143 6.31 14.74 -1.13
N ILE A 144 7.31 14.55 -2.01
CA ILE A 144 8.71 14.41 -1.61
C ILE A 144 9.19 15.68 -0.91
N VAL A 145 8.85 16.86 -1.43
CA VAL A 145 9.20 18.15 -0.82
C VAL A 145 8.59 18.28 0.58
N ALA A 146 7.31 17.94 0.74
CA ALA A 146 6.64 17.99 2.04
C ALA A 146 7.29 17.06 3.07
N ILE A 147 7.67 15.83 2.66
CA ILE A 147 8.36 14.87 3.53
C ILE A 147 9.76 15.38 3.88
N ALA A 148 10.51 15.90 2.91
CA ALA A 148 11.85 16.46 3.16
C ALA A 148 11.78 17.64 4.14
N ALA A 149 10.78 18.50 4.00
CA ALA A 149 10.55 19.59 4.94
C ALA A 149 10.21 19.08 6.35
N LEU A 150 9.35 18.05 6.47
CA LEU A 150 9.02 17.40 7.74
C LEU A 150 10.28 16.85 8.44
N VAL A 151 11.12 16.12 7.69
CA VAL A 151 12.35 15.52 8.22
C VAL A 151 13.34 16.62 8.61
N GLY A 152 13.57 17.60 7.75
CA GLY A 152 14.49 18.72 8.02
C GLY A 152 14.06 19.55 9.23
N ALA A 153 12.79 19.93 9.29
CA ALA A 153 12.24 20.69 10.41
C ALA A 153 12.29 19.90 11.73
N GLY A 154 11.93 18.60 11.69
CA GLY A 154 11.96 17.78 12.89
C GLY A 154 13.38 17.52 13.41
N LEU A 155 14.39 17.42 12.53
CA LEU A 155 15.79 17.29 12.93
C LEU A 155 16.34 18.59 13.57
N SER A 156 15.76 19.76 13.29
CA SER A 156 16.17 21.03 13.89
C SER A 156 15.61 21.24 15.30
N VAL A 157 14.63 20.44 15.73
CA VAL A 157 14.08 20.52 17.09
C VAL A 157 15.10 19.95 18.09
N ALA A 158 15.51 20.78 19.06
CA ALA A 158 16.33 20.31 20.17
C ALA A 158 15.58 19.20 20.93
N ARG A 159 16.27 18.14 21.30
CA ARG A 159 15.63 17.06 22.08
C ARG A 159 15.03 17.67 23.36
N PRO A 160 13.72 17.48 23.62
CA PRO A 160 13.22 17.74 24.98
C PRO A 160 14.07 16.89 25.95
N ALA A 161 14.42 17.45 27.09
CA ALA A 161 15.13 16.74 28.16
C ALA A 161 14.22 15.69 28.83
N GLN A 162 13.55 14.88 28.03
CA GLN A 162 12.76 13.75 28.52
C GLN A 162 13.71 12.60 28.77
N ASN A 163 13.61 11.99 29.95
CA ASN A 163 14.23 10.71 30.28
C ASN A 163 13.69 9.65 29.33
N VAL A 164 14.20 9.59 28.11
CA VAL A 164 13.90 8.49 27.18
C VAL A 164 14.46 7.25 27.87
N SER A 165 13.58 6.36 28.32
CA SER A 165 13.99 5.09 28.88
C SER A 165 15.02 4.45 27.94
N ALA A 166 16.22 4.21 28.47
CA ALA A 166 17.28 3.53 27.73
C ALA A 166 16.99 2.04 27.49
N ALA A 167 15.83 1.56 27.96
CA ALA A 167 15.39 0.20 27.75
C ALA A 167 15.16 -0.10 26.26
N LEU A 168 15.82 -1.13 25.76
CA LEU A 168 15.62 -1.61 24.39
C LEU A 168 14.22 -2.21 24.20
N LEU A 169 13.72 -2.91 25.21
CA LEU A 169 12.43 -3.57 25.22
C LEU A 169 11.50 -2.93 26.25
N ASP A 170 10.22 -2.82 25.93
CA ASP A 170 9.18 -2.31 26.85
C ASP A 170 8.65 -3.38 27.81
N ARG A 171 8.97 -4.65 27.55
CA ARG A 171 8.57 -5.82 28.32
C ARG A 171 9.54 -6.98 28.11
N PRO A 172 9.55 -8.01 29.01
CA PRO A 172 10.37 -9.20 28.84
C PRO A 172 10.08 -9.93 27.52
N VAL A 173 11.08 -10.63 26.99
CA VAL A 173 10.92 -11.49 25.81
C VAL A 173 9.92 -12.60 26.13
N SER A 174 8.74 -12.51 25.53
CA SER A 174 7.60 -13.40 25.80
C SER A 174 6.68 -13.43 24.58
N MET A 175 5.71 -14.33 24.58
CA MET A 175 4.70 -14.39 23.54
C MET A 175 3.93 -13.06 23.41
N SER A 176 3.72 -12.34 24.50
CA SER A 176 3.06 -11.02 24.47
C SER A 176 3.87 -9.98 23.69
N LEU A 177 5.20 -9.99 23.77
CA LEU A 177 6.07 -9.13 22.97
C LEU A 177 6.01 -9.50 21.49
N VAL A 178 6.06 -10.80 21.17
CA VAL A 178 5.97 -11.29 19.77
C VAL A 178 4.65 -10.87 19.14
N LEU A 179 3.54 -11.02 19.85
CA LEU A 179 2.21 -10.59 19.39
C LEU A 179 2.12 -9.07 19.23
N ALA A 180 2.74 -8.29 20.13
CA ALA A 180 2.77 -6.84 20.03
C ALA A 180 3.57 -6.38 18.80
N ILE A 181 4.73 -6.99 18.55
CA ILE A 181 5.53 -6.73 17.33
C ILE A 181 4.74 -7.11 16.06
N GLY A 182 4.10 -8.28 16.05
CA GLY A 182 3.24 -8.70 14.94
C GLY A 182 2.10 -7.72 14.66
N ALA A 183 1.46 -7.21 15.73
CA ALA A 183 0.42 -6.20 15.60
C ALA A 183 0.96 -4.84 15.11
N ALA A 184 2.16 -4.46 15.51
CA ALA A 184 2.83 -3.25 15.04
C ALA A 184 3.28 -3.38 13.58
N LEU A 185 3.61 -4.58 13.10
CA LEU A 185 3.96 -4.84 11.72
C LEU A 185 2.79 -4.65 10.75
N THR A 186 1.56 -4.93 11.15
CA THR A 186 0.36 -4.78 10.30
C THR A 186 0.26 -3.38 9.68
N PRO A 187 0.21 -2.27 10.44
CA PRO A 187 0.18 -0.93 9.88
C PRO A 187 1.46 -0.54 9.13
N VAL A 188 2.61 -1.06 9.52
CA VAL A 188 3.88 -0.81 8.81
C VAL A 188 3.89 -1.43 7.44
N LEU A 189 3.47 -2.68 7.33
CA LEU A 189 3.44 -3.39 6.05
C LEU A 189 2.34 -2.87 5.14
N PHE A 190 1.21 -2.42 5.69
CA PHE A 190 0.23 -1.65 4.94
C PHE A 190 0.86 -0.36 4.37
N ALA A 191 1.65 0.38 5.17
CA ALA A 191 2.33 1.60 4.71
C ALA A 191 3.36 1.31 3.60
N TYR A 192 4.08 0.20 3.68
CA TYR A 192 5.03 -0.24 2.65
C TYR A 192 4.36 -0.87 1.43
N GLY A 193 3.08 -1.21 1.45
CA GLY A 193 2.34 -1.77 0.32
C GLY A 193 2.23 -0.80 -0.85
N GLY A 194 1.91 -1.33 -2.04
CA GLY A 194 1.67 -0.54 -3.26
C GLY A 194 2.79 -0.61 -4.31
N TRP A 195 3.98 -1.10 -3.98
CA TRP A 195 5.07 -1.27 -4.95
C TRP A 195 4.71 -2.26 -6.07
N GLN A 196 3.92 -3.28 -5.78
CA GLN A 196 3.46 -4.29 -6.73
C GLN A 196 2.59 -3.74 -7.85
N THR A 197 1.86 -2.64 -7.61
CA THR A 197 0.94 -2.04 -8.58
C THR A 197 1.64 -1.55 -9.84
N THR A 198 2.94 -1.25 -9.76
CA THR A 198 3.76 -0.89 -10.93
C THR A 198 3.88 -2.05 -11.92
N SER A 199 3.78 -3.31 -11.47
CA SER A 199 3.80 -4.48 -12.35
C SER A 199 2.53 -4.58 -13.22
N PHE A 200 1.43 -3.95 -12.83
CA PHE A 200 0.17 -3.98 -13.59
C PHE A 200 0.28 -3.28 -14.95
N VAL A 201 1.19 -2.31 -15.05
CA VAL A 201 1.47 -1.54 -16.27
C VAL A 201 2.77 -1.97 -16.97
N ALA A 202 3.30 -3.15 -16.63
CA ALA A 202 4.57 -3.65 -17.17
C ALA A 202 4.61 -3.67 -18.70
N ALA A 203 3.52 -4.07 -19.34
CA ALA A 203 3.42 -4.14 -20.81
C ALA A 203 3.41 -2.76 -21.50
N GLU A 204 3.14 -1.68 -20.76
CA GLU A 204 3.18 -0.31 -21.29
C GLU A 204 4.61 0.29 -21.25
N MET A 205 5.56 -0.41 -20.63
CA MET A 205 6.97 0.03 -20.50
C MET A 205 7.80 -0.40 -21.71
N LYS A 206 8.67 0.48 -22.23
CA LYS A 206 9.51 0.19 -23.42
C LYS A 206 10.45 -0.99 -23.21
N ASN A 207 11.07 -1.11 -22.03
CA ASN A 207 12.01 -2.19 -21.65
C ASN A 207 11.65 -2.76 -20.28
N SER A 208 10.44 -3.34 -20.16
CA SER A 208 9.89 -3.80 -18.89
C SER A 208 10.79 -4.80 -18.14
N THR A 209 11.45 -5.72 -18.86
CA THR A 209 12.34 -6.73 -18.26
C THR A 209 13.57 -6.16 -17.55
N ARG A 210 14.00 -4.94 -17.91
CA ARG A 210 15.14 -4.25 -17.30
C ARG A 210 14.71 -3.11 -16.39
N ASP A 211 13.77 -2.29 -16.86
CA ASP A 211 13.44 -1.01 -16.21
C ASP A 211 12.53 -1.21 -15.01
N LEU A 212 11.60 -2.18 -15.07
CA LEU A 212 10.69 -2.46 -13.96
C LEU A 212 11.42 -3.03 -12.73
N PRO A 213 12.33 -4.03 -12.82
CA PRO A 213 13.13 -4.47 -11.69
C PRO A 213 13.93 -3.33 -11.03
N ARG A 214 14.58 -2.50 -11.83
CA ARG A 214 15.34 -1.36 -11.31
C ARG A 214 14.45 -0.34 -10.62
N ALA A 215 13.31 -0.01 -11.21
CA ALA A 215 12.34 0.92 -10.64
C ALA A 215 11.80 0.40 -9.30
N LEU A 216 11.47 -0.90 -9.20
CA LEU A 216 11.01 -1.54 -7.98
C LEU A 216 12.05 -1.43 -6.86
N LEU A 217 13.30 -1.82 -7.15
CA LEU A 217 14.36 -1.82 -6.14
C LEU A 217 14.71 -0.40 -5.68
N MET A 218 14.97 0.52 -6.62
CA MET A 218 15.30 1.91 -6.29
C MET A 218 14.13 2.60 -5.56
N GLY A 219 12.91 2.33 -5.99
CA GLY A 219 11.70 2.90 -5.37
C GLY A 219 11.52 2.42 -3.94
N VAL A 220 11.62 1.10 -3.70
CA VAL A 220 11.45 0.53 -2.36
C VAL A 220 12.58 0.95 -1.42
N ILE A 221 13.85 0.94 -1.86
CA ILE A 221 14.98 1.41 -1.05
C ILE A 221 14.80 2.89 -0.68
N GLY A 222 14.41 3.72 -1.64
CA GLY A 222 14.13 5.14 -1.39
C GLY A 222 13.01 5.34 -0.37
N VAL A 223 11.93 4.55 -0.47
CA VAL A 223 10.82 4.62 0.49
C VAL A 223 11.23 4.12 1.88
N ILE A 224 12.05 3.07 1.99
CA ILE A 224 12.58 2.61 3.28
C ILE A 224 13.34 3.75 3.96
N ALA A 225 14.25 4.42 3.23
CA ALA A 225 15.01 5.54 3.77
C ALA A 225 14.10 6.68 4.25
N ILE A 226 13.10 7.05 3.44
CA ILE A 226 12.11 8.07 3.78
C ILE A 226 11.32 7.68 5.03
N TYR A 227 10.78 6.47 5.10
CA TYR A 227 9.90 6.03 6.18
C TYR A 227 10.63 5.90 7.52
N VAL A 228 11.85 5.35 7.49
CA VAL A 228 12.70 5.28 8.68
C VAL A 228 13.06 6.70 9.16
N SER A 229 13.38 7.63 8.24
CA SER A 229 13.68 9.03 8.60
C SER A 229 12.48 9.75 9.22
N VAL A 230 11.29 9.60 8.64
CA VAL A 230 10.05 10.20 9.19
C VAL A 230 9.74 9.62 10.56
N THR A 231 9.79 8.29 10.71
CA THR A 231 9.53 7.64 11.99
C THR A 231 10.57 8.05 13.04
N TYR A 232 11.86 8.13 12.65
CA TYR A 232 12.91 8.62 13.53
C TYR A 232 12.61 10.02 14.04
N VAL A 233 12.23 10.93 13.17
CA VAL A 233 11.88 12.32 13.54
C VAL A 233 10.66 12.37 14.44
N CYS A 234 9.63 11.56 14.18
CA CYS A 234 8.46 11.47 15.05
C CYS A 234 8.84 10.99 16.46
N VAL A 235 9.66 9.95 16.56
CA VAL A 235 10.17 9.45 17.85
C VAL A 235 11.10 10.45 18.52
N HIS A 236 11.95 11.15 17.75
CA HIS A 236 12.89 12.14 18.25
C HIS A 236 12.18 13.33 18.89
N VAL A 237 11.16 13.87 18.23
CA VAL A 237 10.47 15.08 18.65
C VAL A 237 9.40 14.80 19.70
N LEU A 238 8.59 13.74 19.51
CA LEU A 238 7.42 13.47 20.35
C LEU A 238 7.72 12.48 21.49
N GLY A 239 8.79 11.68 21.35
CA GLY A 239 9.00 10.51 22.19
C GLY A 239 7.95 9.42 21.96
N PRO A 240 8.14 8.19 22.50
CA PRO A 240 7.16 7.11 22.37
C PRO A 240 5.80 7.46 22.96
N ASP A 241 5.78 8.12 24.13
CA ASP A 241 4.53 8.50 24.83
C ASP A 241 3.76 9.60 24.11
N GLY A 242 4.43 10.63 23.62
CA GLY A 242 3.80 11.67 22.80
C GLY A 242 3.28 11.10 21.48
N LEU A 243 4.03 10.19 20.88
CA LEU A 243 3.67 9.57 19.60
C LEU A 243 2.43 8.68 19.72
N LYS A 244 2.29 7.88 20.79
CA LYS A 244 1.11 7.02 21.00
C LYS A 244 -0.18 7.79 21.32
N ASN A 245 -0.07 9.06 21.70
CA ASN A 245 -1.21 9.91 22.10
C ASN A 245 -1.62 10.91 20.99
N THR A 246 -1.00 10.88 19.83
CA THR A 246 -1.23 11.85 18.75
C THR A 246 -1.63 11.17 17.44
N SER A 247 -2.87 11.37 17.00
CA SER A 247 -3.40 10.77 15.76
C SER A 247 -2.84 11.41 14.48
N THR A 248 -2.18 12.58 14.59
CA THR A 248 -1.58 13.33 13.48
C THR A 248 -0.10 13.63 13.77
N PRO A 249 0.78 12.60 13.84
CA PRO A 249 2.17 12.78 14.27
C PRO A 249 2.97 13.76 13.41
N ALA A 250 2.75 13.79 12.11
CA ALA A 250 3.45 14.73 11.22
C ALA A 250 3.10 16.19 11.54
N SER A 251 1.81 16.49 11.76
CA SER A 251 1.38 17.84 12.18
C SER A 251 1.94 18.22 13.55
N ALA A 252 1.99 17.28 14.50
CA ALA A 252 2.55 17.50 15.82
C ALA A 252 4.06 17.82 15.77
N VAL A 253 4.84 17.10 14.97
CA VAL A 253 6.26 17.38 14.75
C VAL A 253 6.46 18.78 14.16
N MET A 254 5.70 19.11 13.10
CA MET A 254 5.82 20.41 12.45
C MET A 254 5.35 21.56 13.34
N ARG A 255 4.34 21.34 14.20
CA ARG A 255 3.90 22.31 15.22
C ARG A 255 5.00 22.55 16.24
N ALA A 256 5.70 21.52 16.69
CA ALA A 256 6.83 21.64 17.61
C ALA A 256 8.02 22.38 16.98
N ALA A 257 8.26 22.21 15.68
CA ALA A 257 9.38 22.84 14.98
C ALA A 257 9.10 24.26 14.50
N LEU A 258 7.91 24.53 13.94
CA LEU A 258 7.58 25.75 13.19
C LEU A 258 6.24 26.38 13.63
N GLY A 259 5.64 25.90 14.71
CA GLY A 259 4.34 26.39 15.20
C GLY A 259 3.16 25.98 14.28
N GLU A 260 2.03 26.67 14.44
CA GLU A 260 0.81 26.40 13.65
C GLU A 260 0.98 26.54 12.12
N PRO A 261 1.78 27.51 11.60
CA PRO A 261 2.05 27.56 10.16
C PRO A 261 2.71 26.28 9.63
N GLY A 262 3.62 25.68 10.41
CA GLY A 262 4.25 24.40 10.07
C GLY A 262 3.26 23.24 10.04
N ALA A 263 2.36 23.16 11.02
CA ALA A 263 1.31 22.16 11.07
C ALA A 263 0.36 22.26 9.86
N ARG A 264 -0.06 23.46 9.49
CA ARG A 264 -0.88 23.71 8.29
C ARG A 264 -0.15 23.33 6.99
N PHE A 265 1.13 23.69 6.88
CA PHE A 265 1.95 23.34 5.72
C PHE A 265 2.00 21.81 5.48
N ILE A 266 2.28 21.04 6.53
CA ILE A 266 2.36 19.59 6.38
C ILE A 266 0.98 18.95 6.16
N ALA A 267 -0.09 19.49 6.75
CA ALA A 267 -1.45 19.00 6.49
C ALA A 267 -1.84 19.18 5.01
N ILE A 268 -1.49 20.31 4.39
CA ILE A 268 -1.65 20.52 2.93
C ILE A 268 -0.81 19.50 2.16
N GLY A 269 0.44 19.29 2.55
CA GLY A 269 1.34 18.29 1.92
C GLY A 269 0.78 16.87 1.98
N ILE A 270 0.18 16.48 3.11
CA ILE A 270 -0.45 15.16 3.28
C ILE A 270 -1.71 15.05 2.43
N THR A 271 -2.54 16.10 2.39
CA THR A 271 -3.72 16.17 1.53
C THR A 271 -3.35 15.97 0.05
N ILE A 272 -2.31 16.62 -0.43
CA ILE A 272 -1.77 16.45 -1.78
C ILE A 272 -1.20 15.03 -1.98
N SER A 273 -0.46 14.51 -0.99
CA SER A 273 0.12 13.17 -1.02
C SER A 273 -0.92 12.07 -1.19
N THR A 274 -2.00 12.16 -0.43
CA THR A 274 -3.09 11.18 -0.47
C THR A 274 -3.86 11.21 -1.80
N LEU A 275 -4.10 12.38 -2.36
CA LEU A 275 -4.67 12.50 -3.72
C LEU A 275 -3.75 11.84 -4.78
N GLY A 276 -2.44 12.01 -4.65
CA GLY A 276 -1.46 11.35 -5.53
C GLY A 276 -1.54 9.83 -5.46
N PHE A 277 -1.65 9.27 -4.27
CA PHE A 277 -1.84 7.82 -4.10
C PHE A 277 -3.16 7.34 -4.71
N LEU A 278 -4.26 8.04 -4.45
CA LEU A 278 -5.58 7.70 -5.01
C LEU A 278 -5.57 7.75 -6.55
N SER A 279 -4.97 8.80 -7.13
CA SER A 279 -4.80 8.93 -8.58
C SER A 279 -3.97 7.79 -9.18
N HIS A 280 -2.90 7.36 -8.50
CA HIS A 280 -2.09 6.20 -8.89
C HIS A 280 -2.92 4.91 -8.91
N GLY A 281 -3.69 4.64 -7.85
CA GLY A 281 -4.56 3.47 -7.79
C GLY A 281 -5.63 3.44 -8.88
N MET A 282 -6.24 4.61 -9.18
CA MET A 282 -7.18 4.75 -10.30
C MET A 282 -6.53 4.52 -11.67
N LEU A 283 -5.24 4.84 -11.79
CA LEU A 283 -4.51 4.64 -13.04
C LEU A 283 -4.09 3.19 -13.25
N THR A 284 -3.61 2.49 -12.22
CA THR A 284 -2.90 1.20 -12.36
C THR A 284 -3.79 -0.03 -12.26
N ALA A 285 -4.63 -0.13 -11.23
CA ALA A 285 -5.39 -1.35 -10.94
C ALA A 285 -6.46 -1.73 -11.98
N PRO A 286 -7.10 -0.80 -12.71
CA PRO A 286 -8.03 -1.15 -13.79
C PRO A 286 -7.44 -2.07 -14.86
N ARG A 287 -6.09 -2.10 -15.03
CA ARG A 287 -5.40 -3.02 -15.96
C ARG A 287 -5.56 -4.49 -15.55
N VAL A 288 -5.68 -4.78 -14.27
CA VAL A 288 -5.93 -6.15 -13.78
C VAL A 288 -7.34 -6.59 -14.16
N TYR A 289 -8.34 -5.73 -13.93
CA TYR A 289 -9.73 -6.04 -14.29
C TYR A 289 -9.93 -6.16 -15.80
N PHE A 290 -9.19 -5.33 -16.55
CA PHE A 290 -9.11 -5.42 -18.01
C PHE A 290 -8.56 -6.79 -18.43
N ALA A 291 -7.41 -7.24 -17.88
CA ALA A 291 -6.83 -8.53 -18.19
C ALA A 291 -7.76 -9.70 -17.84
N MET A 292 -8.50 -9.63 -16.73
CA MET A 292 -9.52 -10.63 -16.38
C MET A 292 -10.65 -10.69 -17.42
N ALA A 293 -11.07 -9.53 -17.93
CA ALA A 293 -12.13 -9.45 -18.94
C ALA A 293 -11.65 -9.98 -20.30
N GLU A 294 -10.40 -9.72 -20.70
CA GLU A 294 -9.76 -10.30 -21.88
C GLU A 294 -9.65 -11.84 -21.78
N ASP A 295 -9.31 -12.37 -20.59
CA ASP A 295 -9.26 -13.80 -20.33
C ASP A 295 -10.67 -14.45 -20.24
N GLY A 296 -11.75 -13.67 -20.40
CA GLY A 296 -13.13 -14.15 -20.38
C GLY A 296 -13.65 -14.56 -19.00
N VAL A 297 -12.94 -14.20 -17.92
CA VAL A 297 -13.32 -14.53 -16.54
C VAL A 297 -13.93 -13.32 -15.80
N PHE A 298 -14.26 -12.25 -16.52
CA PHE A 298 -14.93 -11.07 -15.99
C PHE A 298 -15.87 -10.44 -17.03
N PHE A 299 -16.64 -9.41 -16.65
CA PHE A 299 -17.57 -8.74 -17.58
C PHE A 299 -16.84 -8.17 -18.79
N ARG A 300 -17.26 -8.53 -20.01
CA ARG A 300 -16.68 -8.06 -21.27
C ARG A 300 -16.66 -6.53 -21.39
N SER A 301 -17.64 -5.84 -20.82
CA SER A 301 -17.70 -4.38 -20.79
C SER A 301 -16.51 -3.73 -20.07
N VAL A 302 -15.85 -4.44 -19.16
CA VAL A 302 -14.68 -3.96 -18.41
C VAL A 302 -13.43 -3.91 -19.30
N ALA A 303 -13.37 -4.73 -20.35
CA ALA A 303 -12.32 -4.68 -21.39
C ALA A 303 -12.53 -3.53 -22.40
N TRP A 304 -13.61 -2.74 -22.26
CA TRP A 304 -13.83 -1.63 -23.17
C TRP A 304 -12.87 -0.47 -22.90
N ILE A 305 -12.11 -0.10 -23.93
CA ILE A 305 -11.21 1.05 -23.93
C ILE A 305 -11.88 2.21 -24.65
N HIS A 306 -11.96 3.36 -24.00
CA HIS A 306 -12.56 4.55 -24.60
C HIS A 306 -11.75 5.04 -25.81
N PRO A 307 -12.34 5.17 -27.02
CA PRO A 307 -11.59 5.37 -28.28
C PRO A 307 -10.81 6.68 -28.33
N ARG A 308 -11.25 7.73 -27.63
CA ARG A 308 -10.57 9.04 -27.62
C ARG A 308 -9.54 9.17 -26.50
N THR A 309 -9.81 8.60 -25.33
CA THR A 309 -8.97 8.80 -24.13
C THR A 309 -8.02 7.64 -23.87
N ALA A 310 -8.19 6.52 -24.58
CA ALA A 310 -7.46 5.26 -24.37
C ALA A 310 -7.48 4.76 -22.92
N ALA A 311 -8.52 5.14 -22.16
CA ALA A 311 -8.70 4.73 -20.77
C ALA A 311 -9.69 3.57 -20.66
N PRO A 312 -9.49 2.58 -19.77
CA PRO A 312 -10.46 1.55 -19.45
C PRO A 312 -11.56 2.13 -18.53
N ALA A 313 -12.40 3.01 -19.09
CA ALA A 313 -13.32 3.86 -18.33
C ALA A 313 -14.29 3.05 -17.47
N VAL A 314 -14.81 1.92 -17.97
CA VAL A 314 -15.73 1.05 -17.21
C VAL A 314 -15.02 0.46 -15.98
N ALA A 315 -13.78 0.01 -16.14
CA ALA A 315 -12.98 -0.52 -15.03
C ALA A 315 -12.67 0.56 -13.97
N ILE A 316 -12.35 1.79 -14.41
CA ILE A 316 -12.08 2.94 -13.52
C ILE A 316 -13.33 3.30 -12.71
N VAL A 317 -14.49 3.42 -13.38
CA VAL A 317 -15.76 3.75 -12.72
C VAL A 317 -16.16 2.66 -11.74
N LEU A 318 -16.07 1.40 -12.13
CA LEU A 318 -16.36 0.26 -11.26
C LEU A 318 -15.53 0.30 -9.98
N GLN A 319 -14.21 0.48 -10.10
CA GLN A 319 -13.29 0.61 -8.97
C GLN A 319 -13.65 1.82 -8.09
N GLY A 320 -13.92 2.97 -8.69
CA GLY A 320 -14.30 4.20 -7.98
C GLY A 320 -15.57 4.04 -7.17
N VAL A 321 -16.59 3.39 -7.74
CA VAL A 321 -17.86 3.10 -7.06
C VAL A 321 -17.64 2.18 -5.86
N VAL A 322 -16.91 1.07 -6.03
CA VAL A 322 -16.63 0.13 -4.93
C VAL A 322 -15.83 0.81 -3.83
N ALA A 323 -14.77 1.57 -4.17
CA ALA A 323 -13.99 2.31 -3.19
C ALA A 323 -14.84 3.33 -2.42
N THR A 324 -15.76 4.01 -3.11
CA THR A 324 -16.68 4.97 -2.48
C THR A 324 -17.63 4.28 -1.49
N ILE A 325 -18.21 3.14 -1.86
CA ILE A 325 -19.08 2.35 -0.98
C ILE A 325 -18.31 1.93 0.30
N ILE A 326 -17.08 1.47 0.15
CA ILE A 326 -16.23 1.08 1.28
C ILE A 326 -15.91 2.30 2.16
N ALA A 327 -15.55 3.43 1.57
CA ALA A 327 -15.26 4.66 2.31
C ALA A 327 -16.45 5.18 3.13
N LEU A 328 -17.67 4.99 2.62
CA LEU A 328 -18.91 5.36 3.31
C LEU A 328 -19.30 4.36 4.42
N SER A 329 -18.87 3.11 4.32
CA SER A 329 -19.35 2.01 5.19
C SER A 329 -18.39 1.65 6.34
N GLY A 330 -17.10 2.03 6.29
CA GLY A 330 -16.09 1.53 7.20
C GLY A 330 -15.28 2.63 7.91
N ARG A 331 -14.64 2.22 9.04
CA ARG A 331 -13.65 3.03 9.74
C ARG A 331 -12.25 2.67 9.23
N TYR A 332 -11.32 3.62 9.28
CA TYR A 332 -9.94 3.47 8.80
C TYR A 332 -9.26 2.19 9.32
N GLU A 333 -9.30 1.96 10.64
CA GLU A 333 -8.63 0.82 11.29
C GLU A 333 -9.26 -0.52 10.88
N GLN A 334 -10.58 -0.56 10.70
CA GLN A 334 -11.30 -1.75 10.26
C GLN A 334 -10.91 -2.11 8.83
N ILE A 335 -10.91 -1.11 7.94
CA ILE A 335 -10.51 -1.27 6.53
C ILE A 335 -9.06 -1.77 6.44
N LEU A 336 -8.14 -1.15 7.19
CA LEU A 336 -6.73 -1.53 7.20
C LEU A 336 -6.52 -3.00 7.58
N ASN A 337 -7.22 -3.49 8.61
CA ASN A 337 -7.04 -4.85 9.10
C ASN A 337 -7.50 -5.92 8.11
N TYR A 338 -8.68 -5.76 7.48
CA TYR A 338 -9.14 -6.77 6.53
C TYR A 338 -8.37 -6.70 5.20
N VAL A 339 -7.98 -5.50 4.75
CA VAL A 339 -7.13 -5.32 3.56
C VAL A 339 -5.79 -6.02 3.75
N THR A 340 -5.09 -5.75 4.85
CA THR A 340 -3.76 -6.32 5.11
C THR A 340 -3.82 -7.83 5.21
N SER A 341 -4.81 -8.41 5.89
CA SER A 341 -4.93 -9.87 6.03
C SER A 341 -5.00 -10.55 4.65
N VAL A 342 -5.81 -10.01 3.74
CA VAL A 342 -6.01 -10.60 2.41
C VAL A 342 -4.82 -10.35 1.49
N ASP A 343 -4.28 -9.13 1.51
CA ASP A 343 -3.14 -8.74 0.66
C ASP A 343 -1.92 -9.61 0.94
N PHE A 344 -1.63 -9.88 2.22
CA PHE A 344 -0.48 -10.70 2.59
C PHE A 344 -0.67 -12.20 2.31
N ILE A 345 -1.89 -12.73 2.30
CA ILE A 345 -2.16 -14.06 1.75
C ILE A 345 -1.76 -14.10 0.27
N LEU A 346 -2.22 -13.14 -0.51
CA LEU A 346 -1.98 -13.08 -1.94
C LEU A 346 -0.51 -12.80 -2.28
N PHE A 347 0.19 -11.98 -1.48
CA PHE A 347 1.63 -11.78 -1.61
C PHE A 347 2.41 -13.06 -1.33
N GLY A 348 2.06 -13.80 -0.28
CA GLY A 348 2.68 -15.07 0.05
C GLY A 348 2.51 -16.08 -1.08
N ILE A 349 1.29 -16.24 -1.62
CA ILE A 349 1.01 -17.12 -2.76
C ILE A 349 1.79 -16.68 -4.01
N THR A 350 1.88 -15.36 -4.25
CA THR A 350 2.68 -14.84 -5.37
C THR A 350 4.17 -15.08 -5.17
N GLY A 351 4.68 -15.02 -3.94
CA GLY A 351 6.06 -15.43 -3.63
C GLY A 351 6.32 -16.90 -3.98
N ILE A 352 5.35 -17.77 -3.71
CA ILE A 352 5.43 -19.19 -4.10
C ILE A 352 5.47 -19.37 -5.62
N SER A 353 4.82 -18.49 -6.40
CA SER A 353 4.89 -18.50 -7.87
C SER A 353 6.34 -18.47 -8.37
N LEU A 354 7.22 -17.70 -7.71
CA LEU A 354 8.64 -17.65 -8.09
C LEU A 354 9.36 -18.99 -7.88
N LEU A 355 9.06 -19.70 -6.79
CA LEU A 355 9.61 -21.03 -6.56
C LEU A 355 9.16 -22.01 -7.67
N ILE A 356 7.88 -21.95 -8.06
CA ILE A 356 7.32 -22.78 -9.13
C ILE A 356 7.98 -22.44 -10.48
N PHE A 357 8.09 -21.15 -10.84
CA PHE A 357 8.71 -20.75 -12.11
C PHE A 357 10.19 -21.13 -12.18
N ARG A 358 10.95 -20.99 -11.10
CA ARG A 358 12.35 -21.40 -11.08
C ARG A 358 12.51 -22.92 -11.23
N ASN A 359 11.56 -23.68 -10.70
CA ASN A 359 11.58 -25.15 -10.84
C ASN A 359 11.18 -25.59 -12.26
N ARG A 360 10.17 -24.95 -12.87
CA ARG A 360 9.71 -25.27 -14.23
C ARG A 360 10.61 -24.72 -15.34
N GLN A 361 11.21 -23.55 -15.11
CA GLN A 361 12.05 -22.82 -16.07
C GLN A 361 13.29 -22.28 -15.35
N PRO A 362 14.32 -23.13 -15.13
CA PRO A 362 15.53 -22.72 -14.39
C PRO A 362 16.30 -21.58 -15.05
N GLU A 363 16.30 -21.55 -16.39
CA GLU A 363 16.96 -20.52 -17.17
C GLU A 363 16.06 -19.30 -17.36
N SER A 364 16.60 -18.13 -17.08
CA SER A 364 15.96 -16.83 -17.31
C SER A 364 17.01 -15.84 -17.78
N THR A 365 16.71 -15.15 -18.87
CA THR A 365 17.59 -14.11 -19.45
C THR A 365 17.45 -12.74 -18.77
N GLY A 366 16.49 -12.60 -17.84
CA GLY A 366 16.20 -11.36 -17.14
C GLY A 366 16.79 -11.26 -15.75
N PHE A 367 16.27 -10.30 -14.97
CA PHE A 367 16.66 -10.09 -13.57
C PHE A 367 16.38 -11.35 -12.74
N ARG A 368 17.34 -11.70 -11.87
CA ARG A 368 17.23 -12.81 -10.91
C ARG A 368 17.33 -12.26 -9.49
N ALA A 369 16.39 -12.61 -8.64
CA ALA A 369 16.40 -12.20 -7.24
C ALA A 369 17.61 -12.81 -6.51
N PRO A 370 18.48 -11.97 -5.91
CA PRO A 370 19.63 -12.45 -5.16
C PRO A 370 19.18 -13.20 -3.90
N GLY A 371 19.99 -14.15 -3.46
CA GLY A 371 19.76 -14.92 -2.24
C GLY A 371 18.60 -15.90 -2.30
N HIS A 372 18.02 -16.17 -3.48
CA HIS A 372 17.03 -17.25 -3.62
C HIS A 372 17.66 -18.61 -3.32
N PRO A 373 16.98 -19.54 -2.60
CA PRO A 373 15.59 -19.47 -2.18
C PRO A 373 15.35 -18.69 -0.87
N PHE A 374 16.40 -18.32 -0.12
CA PHE A 374 16.26 -17.72 1.21
C PHE A 374 15.47 -16.40 1.19
N THR A 375 15.77 -15.49 0.26
CA THR A 375 15.03 -14.21 0.11
C THR A 375 13.54 -14.48 -0.18
N THR A 376 13.24 -15.43 -1.05
CA THR A 376 11.86 -15.78 -1.39
C THR A 376 11.14 -16.41 -0.20
N LEU A 377 11.79 -17.35 0.50
CA LEU A 377 11.21 -17.98 1.69
C LEU A 377 11.02 -16.98 2.82
N PHE A 378 11.98 -16.09 3.05
CA PHE A 378 11.84 -15.00 4.03
C PHE A 378 10.59 -14.16 3.74
N PHE A 379 10.39 -13.75 2.49
CA PHE A 379 9.21 -12.99 2.09
C PHE A 379 7.91 -13.78 2.32
N VAL A 380 7.83 -15.02 1.84
CA VAL A 380 6.64 -15.88 1.97
C VAL A 380 6.30 -16.15 3.44
N ILE A 381 7.30 -16.54 4.24
CA ILE A 381 7.10 -16.80 5.67
C ILE A 381 6.64 -15.54 6.40
N SER A 382 7.28 -14.38 6.12
CA SER A 382 6.86 -13.10 6.71
C SER A 382 5.42 -12.75 6.36
N CYS A 383 4.99 -12.96 5.12
CA CYS A 383 3.60 -12.75 4.72
C CYS A 383 2.63 -13.59 5.56
N PHE A 384 2.86 -14.89 5.68
CA PHE A 384 1.95 -15.76 6.44
C PHE A 384 2.00 -15.52 7.96
N LEU A 385 3.15 -15.13 8.51
CA LEU A 385 3.25 -14.72 9.92
C LEU A 385 2.42 -13.46 10.20
N VAL A 386 2.44 -12.49 9.30
CA VAL A 386 1.59 -11.28 9.41
C VAL A 386 0.11 -11.64 9.35
N VAL A 387 -0.28 -12.50 8.42
CA VAL A 387 -1.66 -13.00 8.33
C VAL A 387 -2.09 -13.66 9.64
N ALA A 388 -1.29 -14.58 10.16
CA ALA A 388 -1.56 -15.25 11.42
C ALA A 388 -1.72 -14.23 12.55
N SER A 389 -0.76 -13.30 12.70
CA SER A 389 -0.81 -12.27 13.74
C SER A 389 -2.08 -11.40 13.64
N THR A 390 -2.46 -11.00 12.41
CA THR A 390 -3.64 -10.15 12.18
C THR A 390 -4.94 -10.91 12.49
N ILE A 391 -5.04 -12.18 12.10
CA ILE A 391 -6.20 -13.02 12.42
C ILE A 391 -6.34 -13.21 13.93
N PHE A 392 -5.24 -13.48 14.65
CA PHE A 392 -5.27 -13.64 16.10
C PHE A 392 -5.71 -12.36 16.83
N LYS A 393 -5.23 -11.20 16.36
CA LYS A 393 -5.52 -9.92 17.01
C LYS A 393 -6.87 -9.32 16.63
N TYR A 394 -7.27 -9.47 15.36
CA TYR A 394 -8.48 -8.86 14.80
C TYR A 394 -9.35 -9.89 14.05
N PRO A 395 -9.84 -10.94 14.72
CA PRO A 395 -10.51 -12.07 14.05
C PRO A 395 -11.76 -11.64 13.28
N ALA A 396 -12.57 -10.74 13.80
CA ALA A 396 -13.78 -10.27 13.14
C ALA A 396 -13.49 -9.52 11.82
N ASN A 397 -12.50 -8.62 11.83
CA ASN A 397 -12.11 -7.86 10.65
C ASN A 397 -11.47 -8.79 9.59
N SER A 398 -10.59 -9.71 10.03
CA SER A 398 -9.97 -10.70 9.13
C SER A 398 -11.02 -11.63 8.51
N ALA A 399 -12.05 -12.02 9.25
CA ALA A 399 -13.14 -12.86 8.73
C ALA A 399 -13.90 -12.19 7.59
N ILE A 400 -14.08 -10.86 7.60
CA ILE A 400 -14.71 -10.12 6.49
C ILE A 400 -13.89 -10.32 5.20
N GLY A 401 -12.60 -10.02 5.26
CA GLY A 401 -11.72 -10.15 4.09
C GLY A 401 -11.61 -11.59 3.57
N LEU A 402 -11.46 -12.55 4.49
CA LEU A 402 -11.40 -13.98 4.15
C LEU A 402 -12.69 -14.49 3.52
N THR A 403 -13.85 -14.06 4.02
CA THR A 403 -15.15 -14.43 3.44
C THR A 403 -15.26 -13.94 2.00
N ILE A 404 -14.87 -12.69 1.73
CA ILE A 404 -14.89 -12.14 0.37
C ILE A 404 -13.90 -12.88 -0.53
N LEU A 405 -12.69 -13.20 -0.04
CA LEU A 405 -11.69 -13.97 -0.77
C LEU A 405 -12.22 -15.35 -1.14
N LEU A 406 -12.78 -16.08 -0.17
CA LEU A 406 -13.31 -17.43 -0.38
C LEU A 406 -14.54 -17.44 -1.28
N ALA A 407 -15.39 -16.40 -1.20
CA ALA A 407 -16.54 -16.23 -2.10
C ALA A 407 -16.15 -16.12 -3.58
N GLY A 408 -14.93 -15.66 -3.88
CA GLY A 408 -14.39 -15.65 -5.23
C GLY A 408 -14.28 -17.04 -5.87
N VAL A 409 -14.08 -18.09 -5.07
CA VAL A 409 -13.93 -19.46 -5.60
C VAL A 409 -15.22 -19.95 -6.28
N PRO A 410 -16.39 -20.01 -5.61
CA PRO A 410 -17.63 -20.42 -6.26
C PRO A 410 -18.04 -19.50 -7.41
N VAL A 411 -17.78 -18.19 -7.29
CA VAL A 411 -18.07 -17.24 -8.36
C VAL A 411 -17.29 -17.55 -9.62
N TYR A 412 -16.00 -17.92 -9.51
CA TYR A 412 -15.21 -18.37 -10.66
C TYR A 412 -15.81 -19.55 -11.38
N PHE A 413 -16.23 -20.59 -10.65
CA PHE A 413 -16.82 -21.78 -11.25
C PHE A 413 -18.20 -21.52 -11.88
N PHE A 414 -18.96 -20.61 -11.32
CA PHE A 414 -20.21 -20.14 -11.92
C PHE A 414 -19.96 -19.40 -13.23
N TRP A 415 -18.98 -18.48 -13.23
CA TRP A 415 -18.62 -17.66 -14.39
C TRP A 415 -18.08 -18.48 -15.57
N ARG A 416 -17.24 -19.49 -15.29
CA ARG A 416 -16.64 -20.35 -16.32
C ARG A 416 -17.67 -21.22 -17.05
N LYS A 417 -18.85 -21.43 -16.48
CA LYS A 417 -19.92 -22.20 -17.08
C LYS A 417 -20.87 -21.37 -17.95
N SER A 418 -20.85 -20.05 -17.80
CA SER A 418 -21.60 -19.08 -18.59
C SER A 418 -20.79 -18.58 -19.78
#